data_e4d7410e30140611bbe785a00762f68b
#
_entry.id   e4d7410e30140611bbe785a00762f68b
#
_cell.length_a   1.000
_cell.length_b   1.000
_cell.length_c   1.000
_cell.angle_alpha   90.00
_cell.angle_beta   90.00
_cell.angle_gamma   90.00
#
_symmetry.space_group_name_H-M   'P 1'
#
loop_
_entity.id
_entity.type
_entity.pdbx_description
1 polymer ?
#
loop_
_entity_poly.entity_id
_entity_poly.type
_entity_poly.pdbx_seq_one_letter_code
_entity_poly.pdbx_strand_id
1 'polypeptide(L)'
;MVQNYRMRFWKFCCLLAGASVVAPAWADHAYALWGQPKYPQGFAHFDYVNPQAPKGGELRLVSNLRTSTFDKYNPFTIKGSAPAYLSDLLFDSLLAGSMDETATGYGLLAEDVQVAADGLSASFRLRREARFHNGKPVLAQDVKHSFDTLVGPFTSPAYKTLLAEVAGVDVLDDRTVRYRFK
;
A
#
# COMPACT_ATOMS: atom_id res chain seq x y z
N MET A 1 21.81 82.04 -8.32
CA MET A 1 22.67 80.84 -8.48
C MET A 1 21.87 79.65 -7.96
N VAL A 2 21.18 79.01 -8.87
CA VAL A 2 20.21 77.95 -8.57
C VAL A 2 20.75 76.65 -9.19
N GLN A 3 21.04 75.69 -8.36
CA GLN A 3 21.69 74.41 -8.74
C GLN A 3 20.61 73.34 -8.83
N ASN A 4 20.35 72.87 -10.05
CA ASN A 4 19.41 71.81 -10.36
C ASN A 4 19.93 70.41 -9.98
N TYR A 5 19.33 69.75 -9.01
CA TYR A 5 19.55 68.30 -8.74
C TYR A 5 18.56 67.49 -9.54
N ARG A 6 19.01 66.81 -10.60
CA ARG A 6 18.26 65.75 -11.33
C ARG A 6 18.39 64.46 -10.53
N MET A 7 17.33 64.01 -9.84
CA MET A 7 17.19 62.69 -9.26
C MET A 7 16.88 61.63 -10.34
N ARG A 8 17.83 60.76 -10.60
CA ARG A 8 17.63 59.57 -11.45
C ARG A 8 16.89 58.52 -10.64
N PHE A 9 15.63 58.28 -10.89
CA PHE A 9 14.86 57.13 -10.42
C PHE A 9 15.36 55.87 -11.13
N TRP A 10 16.12 55.01 -10.43
CA TRP A 10 16.50 53.68 -10.85
C TRP A 10 15.34 52.75 -10.47
N LYS A 11 14.62 52.30 -11.47
CA LYS A 11 13.56 51.27 -11.31
C LYS A 11 14.22 49.93 -11.01
N PHE A 12 14.23 49.53 -9.74
CA PHE A 12 14.56 48.18 -9.31
C PHE A 12 13.34 47.29 -9.61
N CYS A 13 13.39 46.56 -10.71
CA CYS A 13 12.43 45.52 -11.04
C CYS A 13 12.83 44.26 -10.25
N CYS A 14 12.25 44.03 -9.07
CA CYS A 14 12.41 42.80 -8.32
C CYS A 14 11.58 41.70 -9.05
N LEU A 15 12.25 40.88 -9.86
CA LEU A 15 11.73 39.60 -10.31
C LEU A 15 11.67 38.67 -9.09
N LEU A 16 10.50 38.56 -8.48
CA LEU A 16 10.17 37.47 -7.55
C LEU A 16 10.02 36.20 -8.37
N ALA A 17 11.12 35.47 -8.54
CA ALA A 17 11.08 34.07 -8.96
C ALA A 17 10.39 33.29 -7.85
N GLY A 18 9.10 33.00 -8.01
CA GLY A 18 8.35 32.09 -7.15
C GLY A 18 8.97 30.70 -7.26
N ALA A 19 9.89 30.37 -6.36
CA ALA A 19 10.30 29.00 -6.15
C ALA A 19 9.08 28.24 -5.61
N SER A 20 8.39 27.48 -6.46
CA SER A 20 7.42 26.49 -6.03
C SER A 20 8.18 25.49 -5.17
N VAL A 21 8.07 25.60 -3.86
CA VAL A 21 8.53 24.60 -2.92
C VAL A 21 7.61 23.39 -3.14
N VAL A 22 8.06 22.47 -3.98
CA VAL A 22 7.46 21.14 -4.04
C VAL A 22 7.78 20.51 -2.68
N ALA A 23 6.82 20.55 -1.77
CA ALA A 23 6.94 19.83 -0.51
C ALA A 23 7.22 18.37 -0.86
N PRO A 24 8.26 17.74 -0.29
CA PRO A 24 8.48 16.32 -0.50
C PRO A 24 7.22 15.62 -0.02
N ALA A 25 6.57 14.89 -0.90
CA ALA A 25 5.50 14.00 -0.52
C ALA A 25 6.15 12.91 0.33
N TRP A 26 5.86 12.94 1.63
CA TRP A 26 6.43 12.01 2.60
C TRP A 26 5.83 10.62 2.30
N ALA A 27 6.70 9.69 1.94
CA ALA A 27 6.36 8.29 1.98
C ALA A 27 6.26 7.88 3.46
N ASP A 28 5.14 7.27 3.85
CA ASP A 28 4.90 6.88 5.24
C ASP A 28 4.90 5.36 5.37
N HIS A 29 5.30 4.85 6.54
CA HIS A 29 5.29 3.42 6.88
C HIS A 29 3.88 2.86 7.10
N ALA A 30 2.88 3.72 7.16
CA ALA A 30 1.48 3.40 7.43
C ALA A 30 0.53 4.39 6.77
N TYR A 31 -0.72 3.97 6.59
CA TYR A 31 -1.83 4.82 6.19
C TYR A 31 -2.99 4.67 7.17
N ALA A 32 -3.43 5.78 7.76
CA ALA A 32 -4.63 5.86 8.58
C ALA A 32 -5.70 6.68 7.86
N LEU A 33 -6.91 6.13 7.74
CA LEU A 33 -8.02 6.87 7.13
C LEU A 33 -8.46 8.05 8.02
N TRP A 34 -8.30 7.91 9.34
CA TRP A 34 -8.58 8.95 10.32
C TRP A 34 -7.45 9.08 11.33
N GLY A 35 -7.06 10.31 11.62
CA GLY A 35 -6.03 10.62 12.63
C GLY A 35 -4.62 10.29 12.18
N GLN A 36 -3.81 9.83 13.12
CA GLN A 36 -2.42 9.44 12.91
C GLN A 36 -2.24 7.98 13.31
N PRO A 37 -1.36 7.21 12.62
CA PRO A 37 -1.02 5.85 13.03
C PRO A 37 -0.49 5.82 14.47
N LYS A 38 -0.95 4.85 15.26
CA LYS A 38 -0.55 4.64 16.66
C LYS A 38 0.92 4.23 16.78
N TYR A 39 1.36 3.35 15.90
CA TYR A 39 2.70 2.78 15.96
C TYR A 39 3.68 3.60 15.12
N PRO A 40 4.84 4.01 15.70
CA PRO A 40 5.84 4.81 14.99
C PRO A 40 6.57 3.97 13.93
N GLN A 41 7.25 4.65 13.01
CA GLN A 41 8.11 3.98 12.04
C GLN A 41 9.15 3.10 12.73
N GLY A 42 9.30 1.85 12.25
CA GLY A 42 10.26 0.90 12.80
C GLY A 42 9.80 0.19 14.08
N PHE A 43 8.53 0.28 14.46
CA PHE A 43 8.01 -0.50 15.58
C PHE A 43 8.26 -2.01 15.36
N ALA A 44 8.52 -2.73 16.44
CA ALA A 44 8.94 -4.14 16.36
C ALA A 44 7.76 -5.11 16.30
N HIS A 45 6.64 -4.79 16.95
CA HIS A 45 5.42 -5.60 16.99
C HIS A 45 4.25 -4.73 17.47
N PHE A 46 3.04 -5.15 17.15
CA PHE A 46 1.82 -4.56 17.71
C PHE A 46 1.71 -4.86 19.21
N ASP A 47 1.08 -3.99 20.00
CA ASP A 47 0.96 -4.12 21.45
C ASP A 47 0.20 -5.40 21.88
N TYR A 48 -0.70 -5.90 21.03
CA TYR A 48 -1.46 -7.13 21.29
C TYR A 48 -0.69 -8.42 20.95
N VAL A 49 0.55 -8.31 20.46
CA VAL A 49 1.40 -9.47 20.13
C VAL A 49 2.40 -9.73 21.26
N ASN A 50 2.49 -10.98 21.73
CA ASN A 50 3.56 -11.39 22.63
C ASN A 50 4.80 -11.84 21.83
N PRO A 51 5.87 -11.04 21.77
CA PRO A 51 7.09 -11.40 21.01
C PRO A 51 7.85 -12.58 21.62
N GLN A 52 7.58 -12.91 22.89
CA GLN A 52 8.20 -14.03 23.61
C GLN A 52 7.38 -15.31 23.54
N ALA A 53 6.26 -15.31 22.81
CA ALA A 53 5.45 -16.50 22.63
C ALA A 53 6.29 -17.64 22.00
N PRO A 54 6.16 -18.88 22.50
CA PRO A 54 6.85 -20.03 21.90
C PRO A 54 6.51 -20.15 20.41
N LYS A 55 7.51 -20.41 19.59
CA LYS A 55 7.31 -20.68 18.16
C LYS A 55 7.03 -22.17 17.95
N GLY A 56 6.07 -22.47 17.10
CA GLY A 56 5.67 -23.84 16.76
C GLY A 56 4.38 -24.27 17.44
N GLY A 57 4.11 -25.58 17.42
CA GLY A 57 2.85 -26.15 17.85
C GLY A 57 1.95 -26.53 16.69
N GLU A 58 0.73 -26.97 17.00
CA GLU A 58 -0.31 -27.35 16.03
C GLU A 58 -1.55 -26.49 16.22
N LEU A 59 -1.98 -25.82 15.16
CA LEU A 59 -3.22 -25.05 15.13
C LEU A 59 -4.26 -25.83 14.32
N ARG A 60 -5.32 -26.33 14.97
CA ARG A 60 -6.44 -27.03 14.32
C ARG A 60 -7.57 -26.05 14.10
N LEU A 61 -7.85 -25.74 12.85
CA LEU A 61 -8.93 -24.83 12.46
C LEU A 61 -10.08 -25.66 11.89
N VAL A 62 -11.31 -25.28 12.25
CA VAL A 62 -12.53 -25.85 11.69
C VAL A 62 -13.09 -24.85 10.68
N SER A 63 -13.39 -25.35 9.47
CA SER A 63 -14.09 -24.54 8.49
C SER A 63 -15.50 -24.19 8.99
N ASN A 64 -15.84 -22.91 8.95
CA ASN A 64 -17.19 -22.43 9.20
C ASN A 64 -18.14 -22.68 8.01
N LEU A 65 -17.59 -23.13 6.87
CA LEU A 65 -18.34 -23.48 5.67
C LEU A 65 -18.66 -24.98 5.70
N ARG A 66 -19.90 -25.35 5.97
CA ARG A 66 -20.38 -26.73 6.02
C ARG A 66 -20.24 -27.49 4.68
N THR A 67 -20.09 -26.78 3.58
CA THR A 67 -20.04 -27.30 2.22
C THR A 67 -18.67 -27.21 1.56
N SER A 68 -17.61 -26.97 2.35
CA SER A 68 -16.26 -26.89 1.79
C SER A 68 -15.78 -28.27 1.35
N THR A 69 -15.49 -28.42 0.08
CA THR A 69 -14.98 -29.68 -0.53
C THR A 69 -13.45 -29.73 -0.49
N PHE A 70 -12.78 -28.62 -0.23
CA PHE A 70 -11.33 -28.49 -0.28
C PHE A 70 -10.75 -29.15 -1.55
N ASP A 71 -11.11 -28.61 -2.68
CA ASP A 71 -10.70 -29.10 -3.99
C ASP A 71 -9.81 -28.13 -4.77
N LYS A 72 -9.39 -27.03 -4.13
CA LYS A 72 -8.44 -26.05 -4.68
C LYS A 72 -7.59 -25.35 -3.62
N TYR A 73 -6.41 -24.90 -4.03
CA TYR A 73 -5.51 -24.05 -3.23
C TYR A 73 -5.54 -22.57 -3.62
N ASN A 74 -6.18 -22.23 -4.76
CA ASN A 74 -6.34 -20.82 -5.14
C ASN A 74 -7.69 -20.29 -4.61
N PRO A 75 -7.71 -19.42 -3.58
CA PRO A 75 -8.94 -18.91 -2.99
C PRO A 75 -9.66 -17.88 -3.89
N PHE A 76 -9.00 -17.36 -4.90
CA PHE A 76 -9.47 -16.22 -5.69
C PHE A 76 -10.38 -16.64 -6.87
N THR A 77 -10.33 -17.88 -7.29
CA THR A 77 -11.09 -18.38 -8.46
C THR A 77 -12.55 -18.70 -8.15
N ILE A 78 -13.41 -18.73 -9.18
CA ILE A 78 -14.84 -18.98 -9.03
C ILE A 78 -15.14 -20.44 -8.64
N LYS A 79 -14.53 -21.40 -9.35
CA LYS A 79 -14.83 -22.83 -9.17
C LYS A 79 -14.07 -23.42 -8.00
N GLY A 80 -14.72 -24.34 -7.28
CA GLY A 80 -14.16 -25.09 -6.17
C GLY A 80 -14.16 -24.32 -4.84
N SER A 81 -13.79 -25.01 -3.76
CA SER A 81 -13.70 -24.48 -2.39
C SER A 81 -12.28 -24.60 -1.86
N ALA A 82 -11.69 -23.47 -1.49
CA ALA A 82 -10.41 -23.46 -0.77
C ALA A 82 -10.62 -23.68 0.73
N PRO A 83 -9.62 -24.20 1.46
CA PRO A 83 -9.68 -24.27 2.91
C PRO A 83 -9.92 -22.88 3.54
N ALA A 84 -10.57 -22.86 4.70
CA ALA A 84 -10.69 -21.65 5.47
C ALA A 84 -9.29 -21.10 5.84
N TYR A 85 -9.16 -19.79 5.89
CA TYR A 85 -7.93 -19.05 6.23
C TYR A 85 -6.74 -19.23 5.26
N LEU A 86 -6.94 -19.90 4.13
CA LEU A 86 -5.84 -20.14 3.16
C LEU A 86 -5.26 -18.82 2.62
N SER A 87 -6.11 -17.83 2.35
CA SER A 87 -5.66 -16.50 1.92
C SER A 87 -4.74 -15.83 2.94
N ASP A 88 -5.11 -15.92 4.22
CA ASP A 88 -4.37 -15.25 5.30
C ASP A 88 -3.04 -15.95 5.64
N LEU A 89 -2.96 -17.27 5.34
CA LEU A 89 -1.77 -18.08 5.65
C LEU A 89 -0.77 -18.17 4.50
N LEU A 90 -1.18 -17.95 3.26
CA LEU A 90 -0.33 -18.13 2.08
C LEU A 90 -0.04 -16.86 1.30
N PHE A 91 -0.79 -15.79 1.54
CA PHE A 91 -0.67 -14.57 0.74
C PHE A 91 -0.51 -13.35 1.65
N ASP A 92 0.57 -12.62 1.46
CA ASP A 92 0.78 -11.35 2.10
C ASP A 92 0.19 -10.21 1.26
N SER A 93 -0.26 -9.15 1.94
CA SER A 93 -0.73 -7.92 1.33
C SER A 93 0.33 -6.81 1.37
N LEU A 94 0.10 -5.73 0.64
CA LEU A 94 0.98 -4.56 0.68
C LEU A 94 1.03 -3.92 2.08
N LEU A 95 -0.14 -3.85 2.75
CA LEU A 95 -0.28 -3.33 4.10
C LEU A 95 -0.98 -4.37 4.99
N ALA A 96 -0.60 -4.44 6.26
CA ALA A 96 -1.28 -5.20 7.30
C ALA A 96 -2.18 -4.27 8.12
N GLY A 97 -3.45 -4.66 8.31
CA GLY A 97 -4.36 -3.94 9.20
C GLY A 97 -3.98 -4.09 10.67
N SER A 98 -4.15 -3.05 11.47
CA SER A 98 -4.04 -3.12 12.92
C SER A 98 -5.36 -3.62 13.52
N MET A 99 -5.29 -4.45 14.57
CA MET A 99 -6.47 -4.94 15.29
C MET A 99 -6.95 -3.97 16.38
N ASP A 100 -6.13 -3.03 16.78
CA ASP A 100 -6.40 -2.05 17.83
C ASP A 100 -6.54 -0.61 17.31
N GLU A 101 -6.64 -0.46 15.98
CA GLU A 101 -6.92 0.81 15.32
C GLU A 101 -7.97 0.64 14.23
N THR A 102 -8.80 1.65 14.04
CA THR A 102 -9.81 1.63 13.00
C THR A 102 -9.23 2.13 11.69
N ALA A 103 -9.34 1.30 10.62
CA ALA A 103 -8.97 1.66 9.25
C ALA A 103 -7.53 2.20 9.11
N THR A 104 -6.59 1.60 9.85
CA THR A 104 -5.15 1.87 9.75
C THR A 104 -4.45 0.63 9.22
N GLY A 105 -3.60 0.82 8.20
CA GLY A 105 -2.76 -0.21 7.60
C GLY A 105 -1.29 0.14 7.68
N TYR A 106 -0.48 -0.81 8.12
CA TYR A 106 0.97 -0.70 8.25
C TYR A 106 1.68 -1.48 7.16
N GLY A 107 2.80 -0.96 6.68
CA GLY A 107 3.56 -1.62 5.63
C GLY A 107 3.93 -3.07 5.95
N LEU A 108 3.49 -4.02 5.11
CA LEU A 108 3.85 -5.44 5.17
C LEU A 108 4.80 -5.79 4.03
N LEU A 109 4.31 -6.11 2.82
CA LEU A 109 5.18 -6.22 1.64
C LEU A 109 5.71 -4.86 1.19
N ALA A 110 4.95 -3.78 1.39
CA ALA A 110 5.43 -2.43 1.21
C ALA A 110 6.20 -1.93 2.45
N GLU A 111 7.25 -1.17 2.24
CA GLU A 111 7.94 -0.41 3.28
C GLU A 111 7.41 1.02 3.40
N ASP A 112 6.89 1.56 2.30
CA ASP A 112 6.33 2.90 2.23
C ASP A 112 5.01 2.92 1.45
N VAL A 113 4.11 3.80 1.87
CA VAL A 113 2.87 4.16 1.18
C VAL A 113 2.79 5.68 1.03
N GLN A 114 2.37 6.13 -0.14
CA GLN A 114 2.15 7.54 -0.43
C GLN A 114 0.83 7.72 -1.15
N VAL A 115 -0.10 8.43 -0.55
CA VAL A 115 -1.36 8.82 -1.18
C VAL A 115 -1.17 10.20 -1.81
N ALA A 116 -1.58 10.36 -3.07
CA ALA A 116 -1.54 11.64 -3.75
C ALA A 116 -2.49 12.65 -3.07
N ALA A 117 -2.15 13.94 -3.15
CA ALA A 117 -2.91 14.99 -2.48
C ALA A 117 -4.37 15.11 -3.01
N ASP A 118 -4.60 14.70 -4.25
CA ASP A 118 -5.93 14.65 -4.88
C ASP A 118 -6.74 13.40 -4.49
N GLY A 119 -6.12 12.44 -3.77
CA GLY A 119 -6.73 11.17 -3.39
C GLY A 119 -6.93 10.18 -4.56
N LEU A 120 -6.50 10.52 -5.78
CA LEU A 120 -6.75 9.72 -6.97
C LEU A 120 -5.67 8.67 -7.26
N SER A 121 -4.65 8.58 -6.44
CA SER A 121 -3.67 7.49 -6.52
C SER A 121 -2.97 7.22 -5.19
N ALA A 122 -2.48 5.98 -5.05
CA ALA A 122 -1.61 5.58 -3.95
C ALA A 122 -0.41 4.81 -4.53
N SER A 123 0.79 5.20 -4.12
CA SER A 123 2.04 4.54 -4.51
C SER A 123 2.57 3.72 -3.34
N PHE A 124 3.09 2.53 -3.63
CA PHE A 124 3.65 1.61 -2.65
C PHE A 124 5.05 1.21 -3.09
N ARG A 125 6.02 1.31 -2.18
CA ARG A 125 7.39 0.83 -2.40
C ARG A 125 7.61 -0.47 -1.66
N LEU A 126 7.93 -1.54 -2.38
CA LEU A 126 8.15 -2.87 -1.84
C LEU A 126 9.45 -2.94 -1.03
N ARG A 127 9.45 -3.75 0.05
CA ARG A 127 10.64 -4.06 0.84
C ARG A 127 11.67 -4.81 -0.01
N ARG A 128 12.94 -4.55 0.20
CA ARG A 128 14.03 -5.28 -0.48
C ARG A 128 14.08 -6.75 -0.06
N GLU A 129 13.64 -7.03 1.13
CA GLU A 129 13.62 -8.36 1.76
C GLU A 129 12.43 -9.21 1.34
N ALA A 130 11.39 -8.60 0.72
CA ALA A 130 10.19 -9.30 0.29
C ALA A 130 10.54 -10.44 -0.68
N ARG A 131 10.14 -11.68 -0.33
CA ARG A 131 10.44 -12.90 -1.09
C ARG A 131 9.23 -13.80 -1.17
N PHE A 132 9.09 -14.47 -2.29
CA PHE A 132 8.24 -15.65 -2.39
C PHE A 132 8.80 -16.83 -1.60
N HIS A 133 7.98 -17.84 -1.34
CA HIS A 133 8.38 -19.08 -0.63
C HIS A 133 9.55 -19.83 -1.30
N ASN A 134 9.77 -19.63 -2.58
CA ASN A 134 10.91 -20.19 -3.33
C ASN A 134 12.18 -19.32 -3.29
N GLY A 135 12.19 -18.24 -2.48
CA GLY A 135 13.30 -17.33 -2.30
C GLY A 135 13.45 -16.23 -3.37
N LYS A 136 12.64 -16.25 -4.45
CA LYS A 136 12.67 -15.20 -5.46
C LYS A 136 12.16 -13.87 -4.88
N PRO A 137 12.71 -12.71 -5.28
CA PRO A 137 12.21 -11.42 -4.83
C PRO A 137 10.78 -11.19 -5.32
N VAL A 138 9.98 -10.50 -4.52
CA VAL A 138 8.69 -9.95 -4.93
C VAL A 138 8.95 -8.61 -5.61
N LEU A 139 8.49 -8.46 -6.86
CA LEU A 139 8.69 -7.27 -7.67
C LEU A 139 7.36 -6.53 -7.91
N ALA A 140 7.47 -5.28 -8.31
CA ALA A 140 6.33 -4.43 -8.67
C ALA A 140 5.47 -5.06 -9.79
N GLN A 141 6.11 -5.78 -10.73
CA GLN A 141 5.42 -6.50 -11.79
C GLN A 141 4.53 -7.63 -11.24
N ASP A 142 4.92 -8.29 -10.13
CA ASP A 142 4.10 -9.34 -9.50
C ASP A 142 2.84 -8.75 -8.85
N VAL A 143 2.96 -7.56 -8.25
CA VAL A 143 1.82 -6.83 -7.70
C VAL A 143 0.84 -6.44 -8.80
N LYS A 144 1.35 -5.88 -9.90
CA LYS A 144 0.52 -5.56 -11.07
C LYS A 144 -0.16 -6.81 -11.64
N HIS A 145 0.57 -7.91 -11.81
CA HIS A 145 0.02 -9.17 -12.29
C HIS A 145 -1.09 -9.69 -11.38
N SER A 146 -0.92 -9.59 -10.06
CA SER A 146 -1.94 -9.97 -9.08
C SER A 146 -3.22 -9.14 -9.26
N PHE A 147 -3.10 -7.82 -9.40
CA PHE A 147 -4.24 -6.95 -9.66
C PHE A 147 -4.94 -7.32 -10.97
N ASP A 148 -4.20 -7.40 -12.08
CA ASP A 148 -4.75 -7.72 -13.41
C ASP A 148 -5.48 -9.08 -13.39
N THR A 149 -4.95 -10.04 -12.65
CA THR A 149 -5.57 -11.35 -12.45
C THR A 149 -6.86 -11.24 -11.63
N LEU A 150 -6.84 -10.48 -10.53
CA LEU A 150 -8.00 -10.32 -9.63
C LEU A 150 -9.18 -9.59 -10.27
N VAL A 151 -8.95 -8.72 -11.24
CA VAL A 151 -10.03 -8.09 -12.02
C VAL A 151 -10.38 -8.88 -13.29
N GLY A 152 -9.66 -9.95 -13.56
CA GLY A 152 -9.80 -10.82 -14.73
C GLY A 152 -11.07 -11.68 -14.75
N PRO A 153 -11.34 -12.41 -15.86
CA PRO A 153 -12.60 -13.12 -16.06
C PRO A 153 -12.81 -14.32 -15.15
N PHE A 154 -11.74 -14.92 -14.62
CA PHE A 154 -11.80 -16.16 -13.85
C PHE A 154 -11.87 -15.95 -12.34
N THR A 155 -11.82 -14.71 -11.88
CA THR A 155 -11.83 -14.36 -10.46
C THR A 155 -13.26 -14.25 -9.93
N SER A 156 -13.42 -14.61 -8.65
CA SER A 156 -14.69 -14.48 -7.93
C SER A 156 -15.21 -13.03 -8.01
N PRO A 157 -16.52 -12.82 -8.28
CA PRO A 157 -17.13 -11.50 -8.38
C PRO A 157 -16.87 -10.59 -7.17
N ALA A 158 -16.69 -11.17 -5.98
CA ALA A 158 -16.40 -10.43 -4.77
C ALA A 158 -15.13 -9.57 -4.89
N TYR A 159 -14.06 -10.11 -5.51
CA TYR A 159 -12.82 -9.34 -5.71
C TYR A 159 -12.97 -8.24 -6.76
N LYS A 160 -13.79 -8.48 -7.79
CA LYS A 160 -14.12 -7.43 -8.78
C LYS A 160 -14.87 -6.27 -8.15
N THR A 161 -15.81 -6.57 -7.25
CA THR A 161 -16.54 -5.55 -6.50
C THR A 161 -15.61 -4.79 -5.55
N LEU A 162 -14.73 -5.50 -4.84
CA LEU A 162 -13.76 -4.88 -3.92
C LEU A 162 -12.81 -3.92 -4.65
N LEU A 163 -12.40 -4.27 -5.85
CA LEU A 163 -11.45 -3.49 -6.67
C LEU A 163 -12.14 -2.57 -7.70
N ALA A 164 -13.46 -2.40 -7.62
CA ALA A 164 -14.24 -1.67 -8.62
C ALA A 164 -13.80 -0.22 -8.80
N GLU A 165 -13.34 0.43 -7.71
CA GLU A 165 -12.89 1.82 -7.73
C GLU A 165 -11.42 1.98 -8.13
N VAL A 166 -10.69 0.87 -8.38
CA VAL A 166 -9.32 0.91 -8.87
C VAL A 166 -9.35 0.91 -10.40
N ALA A 167 -8.89 2.00 -11.00
CA ALA A 167 -8.81 2.16 -12.46
C ALA A 167 -7.66 1.33 -13.07
N GLY A 168 -6.60 1.06 -12.31
CA GLY A 168 -5.45 0.28 -12.77
C GLY A 168 -4.24 0.40 -11.86
N VAL A 169 -3.23 -0.41 -12.17
CA VAL A 169 -1.93 -0.42 -11.46
C VAL A 169 -0.81 -0.19 -12.46
N ASP A 170 0.03 0.80 -12.18
CA ASP A 170 1.21 1.14 -12.98
C ASP A 170 2.47 0.66 -12.23
N VAL A 171 3.42 0.08 -12.96
CA VAL A 171 4.76 -0.22 -12.47
C VAL A 171 5.63 1.00 -12.74
N LEU A 172 6.16 1.61 -11.69
CA LEU A 172 7.03 2.79 -11.82
C LEU A 172 8.50 2.40 -11.91
N ASP A 173 8.89 1.38 -11.15
CA ASP A 173 10.20 0.72 -11.17
C ASP A 173 10.07 -0.70 -10.63
N ASP A 174 11.18 -1.44 -10.44
CA ASP A 174 11.17 -2.84 -10.00
C ASP A 174 10.50 -3.05 -8.63
N ARG A 175 10.40 -2.00 -7.81
CA ARG A 175 9.88 -2.07 -6.45
C ARG A 175 8.72 -1.12 -6.16
N THR A 176 8.36 -0.26 -7.10
CA THR A 176 7.35 0.77 -6.88
C THR A 176 6.16 0.58 -7.81
N VAL A 177 4.98 0.46 -7.23
CA VAL A 177 3.70 0.42 -7.94
C VAL A 177 2.85 1.62 -7.56
N ARG A 178 2.01 2.05 -8.50
CA ARG A 178 0.98 3.06 -8.27
C ARG A 178 -0.39 2.51 -8.62
N TYR A 179 -1.27 2.50 -7.66
CA TYR A 179 -2.70 2.29 -7.87
C TYR A 179 -3.35 3.60 -8.26
N ARG A 180 -4.11 3.59 -9.35
CA ARG A 180 -4.94 4.73 -9.78
C ARG A 180 -6.40 4.44 -9.44
N PHE A 181 -7.07 5.42 -8.86
CA PHE A 181 -8.50 5.35 -8.53
C PHE A 181 -9.33 6.08 -9.59
N LYS A 182 -10.65 5.81 -9.60
CA LYS A 182 -11.62 6.44 -10.52
C LYS A 182 -12.09 7.78 -10.01
#